data_5d7fae3c0a53c7524b1b7ea42775bf75
#
_entry.id   5d7fae3c0a53c7524b1b7ea42775bf75
#
_cell.length_a   1.000
_cell.length_b   1.000
_cell.length_c   1.000
_cell.angle_alpha   90.00
_cell.angle_beta   90.00
_cell.angle_gamma   90.00
#
_symmetry.space_group_name_H-M   'P 1'
#
loop_
_entity.id
_entity.type
_entity.pdbx_description
1 polymer ?
#
loop_
_entity_poly.entity_id
_entity_poly.type
_entity_poly.pdbx_seq_one_letter_code
_entity_poly.pdbx_strand_id
1 'polypeptide(L)'
;MIGKEILNYAIVSLIGKGGMGSVYLAQNKYIKQQKVAIKVINSNMINDFTRQTFAQEADRLARLNHPNIVHFINYHIDEAGNIYLIMEYADGYSLEDYIKHVSGLIVEEKICPFFEPLLDAFDYAHKHKIIHKDIKPSNIIITKDGIPKILDFGISSLLDERGEEAEKDIIMGTPSYMSPEQVKGMPLDQRSDIYSLGVLLHQMLTGNPPYDTTTLTEHEIYKHVVDDDLPRMKTYYKYVSDKVQVVVDKATSKKPENRYQNCLDFKKALHNAIYPPKIPVWAKAGAVAAAAVLLAGGFFLWDYNRVKITFYKDYVEQWSIPHGIGKISGSDRKHVHRMYRFESQHYKLQRVSHVNSAGTIIPDSESERYERPIDIRFYYNDDNHLSRAKVMDQNGQVQYIMSYNEKLNTVVFQFDDEYGTEKTI
;
A
#
# COMPACT_ATOMS: atom_id res chain seq x y z
N MET A 1 26.65 -9.09 -16.34
CA MET A 1 26.21 -7.69 -16.09
C MET A 1 26.82 -7.13 -14.80
N ILE A 2 26.89 -7.92 -13.70
CA ILE A 2 27.53 -7.44 -12.43
C ILE A 2 28.98 -7.06 -12.71
N GLY A 3 29.41 -5.91 -12.22
CA GLY A 3 30.72 -5.30 -12.49
C GLY A 3 30.82 -4.50 -13.80
N LYS A 4 29.83 -4.58 -14.73
CA LYS A 4 29.80 -3.74 -15.93
C LYS A 4 29.53 -2.29 -15.52
N GLU A 5 30.19 -1.36 -16.20
CA GLU A 5 30.01 0.08 -16.05
C GLU A 5 29.10 0.61 -17.12
N ILE A 6 28.11 1.40 -16.72
CA ILE A 6 27.20 2.13 -17.61
C ILE A 6 27.28 3.61 -17.25
N LEU A 7 27.83 4.42 -18.13
CA LEU A 7 28.18 5.81 -17.85
C LEU A 7 29.06 5.89 -16.56
N ASN A 8 28.60 6.60 -15.55
CA ASN A 8 29.30 6.79 -14.28
C ASN A 8 28.85 5.80 -13.18
N TYR A 9 28.12 4.72 -13.52
CA TYR A 9 27.54 3.78 -12.57
C TYR A 9 28.09 2.38 -12.78
N ALA A 10 28.56 1.75 -11.71
CA ALA A 10 28.97 0.35 -11.68
C ALA A 10 27.78 -0.53 -11.20
N ILE A 11 27.46 -1.56 -11.97
CA ILE A 11 26.40 -2.52 -11.63
C ILE A 11 26.86 -3.38 -10.46
N VAL A 12 26.06 -3.35 -9.37
CA VAL A 12 26.36 -4.05 -8.10
C VAL A 12 25.64 -5.38 -8.01
N SER A 13 24.33 -5.41 -8.26
CA SER A 13 23.51 -6.62 -8.12
C SER A 13 22.27 -6.55 -9.02
N LEU A 14 21.71 -7.73 -9.31
CA LEU A 14 20.38 -7.85 -9.91
C LEU A 14 19.34 -7.61 -8.82
N ILE A 15 18.35 -6.75 -9.08
CA ILE A 15 17.24 -6.45 -8.15
C ILE A 15 15.87 -6.83 -8.69
N GLY A 16 15.75 -7.07 -10.01
CA GLY A 16 14.52 -7.53 -10.63
C GLY A 16 14.74 -8.12 -12.00
N LYS A 17 13.91 -9.10 -12.37
CA LYS A 17 13.87 -9.68 -13.72
C LYS A 17 12.42 -9.82 -14.15
N GLY A 18 12.08 -9.29 -15.31
CA GLY A 18 10.73 -9.33 -15.87
C GLY A 18 10.74 -9.57 -17.39
N GLY A 19 9.56 -9.65 -17.98
CA GLY A 19 9.40 -9.89 -19.42
C GLY A 19 10.07 -8.82 -20.31
N MET A 20 10.12 -7.57 -19.85
CA MET A 20 10.71 -6.44 -20.60
C MET A 20 12.21 -6.25 -20.36
N GLY A 21 12.82 -7.02 -19.48
CA GLY A 21 14.26 -6.90 -19.19
C GLY A 21 14.62 -7.14 -17.74
N SER A 22 15.84 -6.77 -17.39
CA SER A 22 16.40 -6.93 -16.04
C SER A 22 16.71 -5.59 -15.41
N VAL A 23 16.47 -5.46 -14.13
CA VAL A 23 16.75 -4.25 -13.33
C VAL A 23 17.90 -4.54 -12.37
N TYR A 24 18.89 -3.68 -12.38
CA TYR A 24 20.09 -3.80 -11.58
C TYR A 24 20.23 -2.61 -10.62
N LEU A 25 20.68 -2.88 -9.42
CA LEU A 25 21.24 -1.86 -8.53
C LEU A 25 22.61 -1.47 -9.06
N ALA A 26 22.85 -0.19 -9.21
CA ALA A 26 24.16 0.34 -9.55
C ALA A 26 24.56 1.49 -8.62
N GLN A 27 25.84 1.73 -8.49
CA GLN A 27 26.44 2.73 -7.61
C GLN A 27 27.28 3.69 -8.42
N ASN A 28 27.17 4.99 -8.12
CA ASN A 28 28.01 6.00 -8.75
C ASN A 28 29.46 5.82 -8.35
N LYS A 29 30.36 5.81 -9.32
CA LYS A 29 31.81 5.60 -9.14
C LYS A 29 32.48 6.70 -8.30
N TYR A 30 31.98 7.92 -8.42
CA TYR A 30 32.55 9.11 -7.77
C TYR A 30 31.83 9.43 -6.45
N ILE A 31 30.52 9.22 -6.42
CA ILE A 31 29.67 9.49 -5.25
C ILE A 31 29.13 8.17 -4.71
N LYS A 32 29.94 7.49 -3.86
CA LYS A 32 29.62 6.13 -3.39
C LYS A 32 28.27 5.98 -2.69
N GLN A 33 27.73 7.04 -2.13
CA GLN A 33 26.40 7.01 -1.49
C GLN A 33 25.25 7.09 -2.50
N GLN A 34 25.53 7.53 -3.74
CA GLN A 34 24.50 7.64 -4.78
C GLN A 34 24.26 6.29 -5.44
N LYS A 35 23.10 5.70 -5.17
CA LYS A 35 22.61 4.47 -5.79
C LYS A 35 21.56 4.81 -6.84
N VAL A 36 21.52 4.02 -7.90
CA VAL A 36 20.51 4.11 -8.97
C VAL A 36 20.00 2.73 -9.33
N ALA A 37 18.82 2.64 -9.90
CA ALA A 37 18.31 1.47 -10.58
C ALA A 37 18.60 1.59 -12.08
N ILE A 38 19.14 0.55 -12.70
CA ILE A 38 19.37 0.49 -14.15
C ILE A 38 18.52 -0.63 -14.74
N LYS A 39 17.51 -0.25 -15.51
CA LYS A 39 16.69 -1.20 -16.27
C LYS A 39 17.30 -1.40 -17.65
N VAL A 40 17.54 -2.65 -18.00
CA VAL A 40 18.14 -3.04 -19.28
C VAL A 40 17.05 -3.58 -20.19
N ILE A 41 16.87 -2.94 -21.34
CA ILE A 41 15.98 -3.41 -22.41
C ILE A 41 16.87 -3.96 -23.52
N ASN A 42 16.68 -5.23 -23.87
CA ASN A 42 17.49 -5.90 -24.88
C ASN A 42 17.14 -5.39 -26.29
N SER A 43 18.15 -5.29 -27.15
CA SER A 43 18.02 -4.83 -28.54
C SER A 43 16.98 -5.61 -29.36
N ASN A 44 16.80 -6.91 -29.08
CA ASN A 44 15.83 -7.76 -29.78
C ASN A 44 14.35 -7.34 -29.55
N MET A 45 14.09 -6.54 -28.52
CA MET A 45 12.76 -6.04 -28.18
C MET A 45 12.47 -4.65 -28.76
N ILE A 46 13.44 -4.07 -29.50
CA ILE A 46 13.41 -2.68 -29.94
C ILE A 46 13.56 -2.65 -31.46
N ASN A 47 12.56 -2.11 -32.14
CA ASN A 47 12.65 -1.83 -33.58
C ASN A 47 13.28 -0.47 -33.85
N ASP A 48 13.62 -0.19 -35.12
CA ASP A 48 14.26 1.09 -35.51
C ASP A 48 13.34 2.30 -35.29
N PHE A 49 12.04 2.14 -35.42
CA PHE A 49 11.05 3.19 -35.12
C PHE A 49 11.07 3.53 -33.63
N THR A 50 11.04 2.52 -32.75
CA THR A 50 11.14 2.71 -31.30
C THR A 50 12.44 3.43 -30.92
N ARG A 51 13.57 3.12 -31.59
CA ARG A 51 14.84 3.84 -31.36
C ARG A 51 14.77 5.32 -31.72
N GLN A 52 14.08 5.66 -32.80
CA GLN A 52 13.92 7.07 -33.24
C GLN A 52 13.02 7.87 -32.32
N THR A 53 11.93 7.27 -31.83
CA THR A 53 10.96 7.93 -30.93
C THR A 53 11.40 7.91 -29.47
N PHE A 54 12.33 7.01 -29.12
CA PHE A 54 12.80 6.81 -27.75
C PHE A 54 13.30 8.09 -27.08
N ALA A 55 14.10 8.89 -27.79
CA ALA A 55 14.65 10.12 -27.23
C ALA A 55 13.57 11.15 -26.87
N GLN A 56 12.51 11.23 -27.66
CA GLN A 56 11.38 12.14 -27.39
C GLN A 56 10.58 11.69 -26.15
N GLU A 57 10.37 10.39 -26.02
CA GLU A 57 9.63 9.85 -24.87
C GLU A 57 10.47 9.90 -23.60
N ALA A 58 11.77 9.61 -23.68
CA ALA A 58 12.70 9.80 -22.58
C ALA A 58 12.73 11.26 -22.07
N ASP A 59 12.64 12.24 -22.99
CA ASP A 59 12.53 13.66 -22.63
C ASP A 59 11.20 13.96 -21.89
N ARG A 60 10.10 13.33 -22.28
CA ARG A 60 8.81 13.44 -21.56
C ARG A 60 8.90 12.88 -20.16
N LEU A 61 9.51 11.68 -20.00
CA LEU A 61 9.71 11.04 -18.70
C LEU A 61 10.62 11.85 -17.79
N ALA A 62 11.68 12.45 -18.34
CA ALA A 62 12.61 13.31 -17.58
C ALA A 62 11.93 14.57 -16.99
N ARG A 63 10.82 15.01 -17.57
CA ARG A 63 10.03 16.14 -17.05
C ARG A 63 9.16 15.77 -15.85
N LEU A 64 8.92 14.48 -15.60
CA LEU A 64 8.15 14.04 -14.42
C LEU A 64 9.01 14.20 -13.16
N ASN A 65 8.63 15.14 -12.32
CA ASN A 65 9.25 15.37 -11.02
C ASN A 65 8.18 15.43 -9.94
N HIS A 66 8.00 14.31 -9.26
CA HIS A 66 7.00 14.15 -8.19
C HIS A 66 7.55 13.23 -7.10
N PRO A 67 7.35 13.50 -5.80
CA PRO A 67 7.93 12.69 -4.70
C PRO A 67 7.53 11.22 -4.74
N ASN A 68 6.36 10.91 -5.31
CA ASN A 68 5.84 9.55 -5.41
C ASN A 68 6.02 8.91 -6.79
N ILE A 69 6.81 9.51 -7.67
CA ILE A 69 7.24 8.92 -8.95
C ILE A 69 8.74 8.71 -8.89
N VAL A 70 9.22 7.54 -9.28
CA VAL A 70 10.65 7.29 -9.41
C VAL A 70 11.21 8.17 -10.50
N HIS A 71 12.18 9.02 -10.14
CA HIS A 71 12.76 9.99 -11.07
C HIS A 71 13.61 9.31 -12.14
N PHE A 72 13.33 9.60 -13.41
CA PHE A 72 14.16 9.20 -14.52
C PHE A 72 15.37 10.15 -14.60
N ILE A 73 16.59 9.58 -14.57
CA ILE A 73 17.84 10.35 -14.50
C ILE A 73 18.47 10.51 -15.89
N ASN A 74 18.64 9.38 -16.59
CA ASN A 74 19.30 9.37 -17.89
C ASN A 74 19.05 8.03 -18.61
N TYR A 75 19.49 7.92 -19.84
CA TYR A 75 19.59 6.65 -20.55
C TYR A 75 20.92 6.52 -21.30
N HIS A 76 21.27 5.29 -21.65
CA HIS A 76 22.43 4.97 -22.49
C HIS A 76 22.05 3.88 -23.47
N ILE A 77 22.56 3.95 -24.70
CA ILE A 77 22.42 2.91 -25.73
C ILE A 77 23.81 2.39 -26.02
N ASP A 78 24.03 1.07 -25.87
CA ASP A 78 25.33 0.47 -26.19
C ASP A 78 25.46 0.13 -27.69
N GLU A 79 26.65 -0.28 -28.10
CA GLU A 79 26.97 -0.62 -29.52
C GLU A 79 26.11 -1.80 -30.05
N ALA A 80 25.62 -2.68 -29.15
CA ALA A 80 24.74 -3.78 -29.50
C ALA A 80 23.26 -3.33 -29.60
N GLY A 81 22.96 -2.04 -29.32
CA GLY A 81 21.63 -1.48 -29.35
C GLY A 81 20.77 -1.76 -28.11
N ASN A 82 21.36 -2.24 -27.02
CA ASN A 82 20.64 -2.38 -25.76
C ASN A 82 20.44 -1.00 -25.11
N ILE A 83 19.26 -0.78 -24.53
CA ILE A 83 18.94 0.48 -23.84
C ILE A 83 19.04 0.27 -22.34
N TYR A 84 19.76 1.17 -21.68
CA TYR A 84 19.93 1.21 -20.23
C TYR A 84 19.22 2.45 -19.69
N LEU A 85 18.12 2.25 -18.97
CA LEU A 85 17.38 3.33 -18.30
C LEU A 85 17.91 3.53 -16.89
N ILE A 86 18.42 4.70 -16.59
CA ILE A 86 18.98 5.03 -15.28
C ILE A 86 17.95 5.82 -14.51
N MET A 87 17.56 5.32 -13.35
CA MET A 87 16.48 5.85 -12.54
C MET A 87 16.89 5.95 -11.08
N GLU A 88 16.16 6.75 -10.31
CA GLU A 88 16.24 6.75 -8.85
C GLU A 88 16.10 5.33 -8.31
N TYR A 89 16.93 4.98 -7.34
CA TYR A 89 16.78 3.74 -6.59
C TYR A 89 15.85 3.96 -5.41
N ALA A 90 14.67 3.39 -5.44
CA ALA A 90 13.74 3.38 -4.32
C ALA A 90 14.08 2.20 -3.39
N ASP A 91 14.64 2.49 -2.22
CA ASP A 91 15.02 1.46 -1.23
C ASP A 91 13.78 1.05 -0.42
N GLY A 92 13.25 -0.13 -0.69
CA GLY A 92 12.03 -0.61 -0.06
C GLY A 92 11.57 -1.96 -0.61
N TYR A 93 10.34 -2.32 -0.32
CA TYR A 93 9.66 -3.51 -0.82
C TYR A 93 8.71 -3.14 -1.96
N SER A 94 8.56 -4.00 -2.96
CA SER A 94 7.41 -3.87 -3.85
C SER A 94 6.11 -3.94 -3.04
N LEU A 95 5.07 -3.24 -3.47
CA LEU A 95 3.76 -3.34 -2.81
C LEU A 95 3.24 -4.79 -2.83
N GLU A 96 3.62 -5.57 -3.82
CA GLU A 96 3.33 -7.00 -3.88
C GLU A 96 3.98 -7.75 -2.71
N ASP A 97 5.29 -7.57 -2.51
CA ASP A 97 6.02 -8.19 -1.41
C ASP A 97 5.56 -7.64 -0.06
N TYR A 98 5.26 -6.34 -0.01
CA TYR A 98 4.74 -5.70 1.19
C TYR A 98 3.40 -6.32 1.64
N ILE A 99 2.48 -6.55 0.69
CA ILE A 99 1.21 -7.25 0.98
C ILE A 99 1.49 -8.70 1.36
N LYS A 100 2.33 -9.44 0.62
CA LYS A 100 2.56 -10.87 0.85
C LYS A 100 3.28 -11.17 2.16
N HIS A 101 4.27 -10.35 2.54
CA HIS A 101 5.25 -10.69 3.58
C HIS A 101 5.26 -9.74 4.77
N VAL A 102 4.64 -8.56 4.67
CA VAL A 102 4.71 -7.53 5.71
C VAL A 102 3.35 -7.23 6.31
N SER A 103 2.34 -6.89 5.50
CA SER A 103 1.04 -6.41 6.01
C SER A 103 -0.10 -7.40 5.89
N GLY A 104 -0.04 -8.36 4.97
CA GLY A 104 -1.17 -9.21 4.58
C GLY A 104 -2.23 -8.42 3.79
N LEU A 105 -2.78 -7.38 4.37
CA LEU A 105 -3.67 -6.40 3.76
C LEU A 105 -3.46 -5.04 4.43
N ILE A 106 -3.95 -3.97 3.81
CA ILE A 106 -3.95 -2.64 4.42
C ILE A 106 -5.37 -2.34 4.88
N VAL A 107 -5.56 -2.19 6.18
CA VAL A 107 -6.89 -1.89 6.75
C VAL A 107 -7.41 -0.56 6.24
N GLU A 108 -8.74 -0.46 6.13
CA GLU A 108 -9.43 0.69 5.52
C GLU A 108 -9.00 2.04 6.13
N GLU A 109 -8.87 2.11 7.46
CA GLU A 109 -8.50 3.33 8.16
C GLU A 109 -7.07 3.81 7.86
N LYS A 110 -6.24 2.93 7.31
CA LYS A 110 -4.83 3.22 6.98
C LYS A 110 -4.54 3.32 5.49
N ILE A 111 -5.55 3.14 4.64
CA ILE A 111 -5.34 3.12 3.19
C ILE A 111 -4.98 4.51 2.63
N CYS A 112 -5.57 5.59 3.17
CA CYS A 112 -5.35 6.94 2.64
C CYS A 112 -3.88 7.37 2.62
N PRO A 113 -3.07 7.20 3.68
CA PRO A 113 -1.64 7.55 3.66
C PRO A 113 -0.83 6.85 2.56
N PHE A 114 -1.25 5.67 2.12
CA PHE A 114 -0.60 4.95 1.03
C PHE A 114 -1.18 5.27 -0.34
N PHE A 115 -2.50 5.36 -0.44
CA PHE A 115 -3.18 5.43 -1.73
C PHE A 115 -3.38 6.85 -2.25
N GLU A 116 -3.62 7.82 -1.38
CA GLU A 116 -3.78 9.22 -1.80
C GLU A 116 -2.53 9.81 -2.46
N PRO A 117 -1.30 9.57 -1.97
CA PRO A 117 -0.08 10.00 -2.66
C PRO A 117 0.07 9.39 -4.06
N LEU A 118 -0.40 8.14 -4.26
CA LEU A 118 -0.43 7.54 -5.59
C LEU A 118 -1.40 8.28 -6.50
N LEU A 119 -2.61 8.59 -6.01
CA LEU A 119 -3.61 9.34 -6.79
C LEU A 119 -3.10 10.75 -7.16
N ASP A 120 -2.36 11.43 -6.27
CA ASP A 120 -1.73 12.72 -6.55
C ASP A 120 -0.67 12.59 -7.67
N ALA A 121 0.15 11.53 -7.60
CA ALA A 121 1.19 11.27 -8.59
C ALA A 121 0.60 10.93 -9.97
N PHE A 122 -0.47 10.13 -10.02
CA PHE A 122 -1.17 9.83 -11.27
C PHE A 122 -1.87 11.05 -11.84
N ASP A 123 -2.52 11.88 -11.01
CA ASP A 123 -3.12 13.15 -11.47
C ASP A 123 -2.07 14.10 -12.07
N TYR A 124 -0.89 14.17 -11.42
CA TYR A 124 0.25 14.92 -11.94
C TYR A 124 0.71 14.39 -13.30
N ALA A 125 0.90 13.09 -13.47
CA ALA A 125 1.31 12.48 -14.73
C ALA A 125 0.26 12.69 -15.85
N HIS A 126 -1.02 12.51 -15.52
CA HIS A 126 -2.14 12.72 -16.47
C HIS A 126 -2.22 14.16 -16.96
N LYS A 127 -1.95 15.14 -16.11
CA LYS A 127 -1.83 16.56 -16.52
C LYS A 127 -0.69 16.79 -17.53
N HIS A 128 0.36 15.97 -17.46
CA HIS A 128 1.45 15.96 -18.43
C HIS A 128 1.16 15.06 -19.66
N LYS A 129 -0.08 14.55 -19.78
CA LYS A 129 -0.53 13.65 -20.86
C LYS A 129 0.23 12.33 -20.92
N ILE A 130 0.68 11.84 -19.75
CA ILE A 130 1.35 10.55 -19.60
C ILE A 130 0.40 9.59 -18.92
N ILE A 131 0.13 8.46 -19.57
CA ILE A 131 -0.69 7.33 -19.07
C ILE A 131 0.26 6.18 -18.77
N HIS A 132 0.07 5.52 -17.63
CA HIS A 132 0.98 4.47 -17.17
C HIS A 132 0.77 3.13 -17.89
N LYS A 133 -0.48 2.72 -18.07
CA LYS A 133 -0.95 1.50 -18.78
C LYS A 133 -0.60 0.17 -18.12
N ASP A 134 0.34 0.08 -17.16
CA ASP A 134 0.75 -1.16 -16.47
C ASP A 134 0.80 -0.96 -14.94
N ILE A 135 -0.32 -0.53 -14.36
CA ILE A 135 -0.46 -0.34 -12.90
C ILE A 135 -0.69 -1.69 -12.24
N LYS A 136 0.22 -2.07 -11.34
CA LYS A 136 0.18 -3.30 -10.55
C LYS A 136 1.04 -3.17 -9.31
N PRO A 137 0.87 -4.03 -8.29
CA PRO A 137 1.64 -3.94 -7.04
C PRO A 137 3.14 -4.03 -7.21
N SER A 138 3.64 -4.81 -8.19
CA SER A 138 5.08 -4.91 -8.45
C SER A 138 5.71 -3.64 -9.04
N ASN A 139 4.90 -2.72 -9.59
CA ASN A 139 5.34 -1.42 -10.11
C ASN A 139 5.21 -0.28 -9.08
N ILE A 140 4.99 -0.61 -7.80
CA ILE A 140 4.95 0.36 -6.70
C ILE A 140 5.90 -0.12 -5.62
N ILE A 141 6.81 0.75 -5.16
CA ILE A 141 7.70 0.49 -4.03
C ILE A 141 7.18 1.24 -2.79
N ILE A 142 7.07 0.54 -1.69
CA ILE A 142 6.94 1.17 -0.37
C ILE A 142 8.34 1.29 0.19
N THR A 143 8.84 2.53 0.28
CA THR A 143 10.19 2.80 0.80
C THR A 143 10.28 2.45 2.28
N LYS A 144 11.50 2.37 2.81
CA LYS A 144 11.74 2.16 4.26
C LYS A 144 11.08 3.21 5.15
N ASP A 145 10.87 4.41 4.61
CA ASP A 145 10.16 5.50 5.30
C ASP A 145 8.63 5.42 5.12
N GLY A 146 8.11 4.35 4.51
CA GLY A 146 6.68 4.15 4.27
C GLY A 146 6.09 4.98 3.12
N ILE A 147 6.92 5.61 2.29
CA ILE A 147 6.48 6.45 1.18
C ILE A 147 6.26 5.57 -0.07
N PRO A 148 5.07 5.58 -0.69
CA PRO A 148 4.85 4.88 -1.95
C PRO A 148 5.53 5.62 -3.11
N LYS A 149 6.23 4.88 -3.97
CA LYS A 149 6.86 5.36 -5.20
C LYS A 149 6.47 4.50 -6.38
N ILE A 150 6.02 5.13 -7.45
CA ILE A 150 5.59 4.49 -8.68
C ILE A 150 6.79 4.30 -9.60
N LEU A 151 6.95 3.10 -10.11
CA LEU A 151 7.97 2.72 -11.09
C LEU A 151 7.42 2.82 -12.51
N ASP A 152 8.31 2.85 -13.49
CA ASP A 152 8.07 2.52 -14.90
C ASP A 152 6.98 3.33 -15.63
N PHE A 153 6.74 4.59 -15.26
CA PHE A 153 5.87 5.47 -16.06
C PHE A 153 6.32 5.51 -17.52
N GLY A 154 5.37 5.31 -18.44
CA GLY A 154 5.56 5.48 -19.89
C GLY A 154 6.52 4.51 -20.58
N ILE A 155 7.19 3.59 -19.88
CA ILE A 155 8.10 2.62 -20.49
C ILE A 155 7.33 1.64 -21.39
N SER A 156 6.11 1.27 -21.03
CA SER A 156 5.22 0.48 -21.87
C SER A 156 4.90 1.19 -23.19
N SER A 157 4.71 2.50 -23.19
CA SER A 157 4.47 3.29 -24.41
C SER A 157 5.67 3.27 -25.38
N LEU A 158 6.89 3.24 -24.84
CA LEU A 158 8.12 3.11 -25.65
C LEU A 158 8.20 1.81 -26.45
N LEU A 159 7.52 0.77 -25.96
CA LEU A 159 7.54 -0.57 -26.56
C LEU A 159 6.30 -0.86 -27.41
N ASP A 160 5.19 -0.13 -27.19
CA ASP A 160 3.91 -0.32 -27.87
C ASP A 160 3.83 0.32 -29.27
N GLU A 161 4.71 1.29 -29.59
CA GLU A 161 4.79 1.91 -30.92
C GLU A 161 5.48 0.98 -31.93
N ARG A 162 5.15 -0.30 -31.93
CA ARG A 162 5.35 -1.17 -33.08
C ARG A 162 4.43 -0.65 -34.17
N GLY A 163 5.02 -0.21 -35.31
CA GLY A 163 4.27 0.33 -36.44
C GLY A 163 3.04 -0.53 -36.79
N GLU A 164 2.08 0.09 -37.49
CA GLU A 164 0.72 -0.42 -37.79
C GLU A 164 0.61 -1.86 -38.32
N GLU A 165 1.73 -2.58 -38.51
CA GLU A 165 1.83 -3.95 -39.05
C GLU A 165 2.15 -5.06 -38.02
N ALA A 166 2.34 -4.74 -36.72
CA ALA A 166 2.56 -5.80 -35.73
C ALA A 166 1.22 -6.43 -35.32
N GLU A 167 1.13 -7.74 -35.54
CA GLU A 167 0.00 -8.60 -35.21
C GLU A 167 -0.71 -8.16 -33.91
N LYS A 168 -2.02 -7.94 -34.03
CA LYS A 168 -2.95 -7.45 -32.98
C LYS A 168 -3.05 -8.33 -31.73
N ASP A 169 -2.19 -9.35 -31.58
CA ASP A 169 -2.38 -10.43 -30.61
C ASP A 169 -1.45 -10.39 -29.38
N ILE A 170 -0.59 -9.39 -29.23
CA ILE A 170 0.23 -9.29 -28.01
C ILE A 170 -0.35 -8.21 -27.08
N ILE A 171 -1.30 -8.61 -26.26
CA ILE A 171 -1.80 -7.80 -25.14
C ILE A 171 -0.69 -7.74 -24.09
N MET A 172 -0.02 -6.58 -23.98
CA MET A 172 1.05 -6.36 -22.99
C MET A 172 0.46 -5.92 -21.64
N GLY A 173 0.85 -6.57 -20.56
CA GLY A 173 0.50 -6.21 -19.19
C GLY A 173 0.15 -7.41 -18.32
N THR A 174 -0.22 -7.16 -17.09
CA THR A 174 -0.70 -8.21 -16.17
C THR A 174 -2.23 -8.27 -16.26
N PRO A 175 -2.81 -9.34 -16.81
CA PRO A 175 -4.24 -9.42 -17.18
C PRO A 175 -5.20 -8.91 -16.10
N SER A 176 -4.93 -9.24 -14.85
CA SER A 176 -5.82 -8.94 -13.71
C SER A 176 -6.01 -7.45 -13.42
N TYR A 177 -5.13 -6.58 -13.92
CA TYR A 177 -5.17 -5.12 -13.67
C TYR A 177 -5.53 -4.31 -14.91
N MET A 178 -5.61 -4.95 -16.07
CA MET A 178 -5.97 -4.29 -17.34
C MET A 178 -7.38 -3.74 -17.29
N SER A 179 -7.57 -2.59 -17.93
CA SER A 179 -8.91 -2.06 -18.16
C SER A 179 -9.61 -2.78 -19.32
N PRO A 180 -10.95 -2.79 -19.38
CA PRO A 180 -11.70 -3.40 -20.50
C PRO A 180 -11.29 -2.88 -21.87
N GLU A 181 -10.98 -1.59 -21.99
CA GLU A 181 -10.51 -0.98 -23.23
C GLU A 181 -9.10 -1.46 -23.61
N GLN A 182 -8.20 -1.71 -22.63
CA GLN A 182 -6.89 -2.33 -22.91
C GLN A 182 -7.03 -3.73 -23.46
N VAL A 183 -7.89 -4.56 -22.85
CA VAL A 183 -8.17 -5.92 -23.30
C VAL A 183 -8.77 -5.92 -24.72
N LYS A 184 -9.58 -4.93 -25.05
CA LYS A 184 -10.23 -4.79 -26.37
C LYS A 184 -9.35 -4.10 -27.42
N GLY A 185 -8.13 -3.67 -27.08
CA GLY A 185 -7.26 -2.91 -27.97
C GLY A 185 -7.86 -1.56 -28.43
N MET A 186 -8.70 -0.96 -27.58
CA MET A 186 -9.32 0.35 -27.85
C MET A 186 -8.38 1.50 -27.48
N PRO A 187 -8.63 2.72 -28.00
CA PRO A 187 -7.86 3.90 -27.57
C PRO A 187 -7.94 4.11 -26.06
N LEU A 188 -6.79 4.39 -25.45
CA LEU A 188 -6.63 4.55 -24.02
C LEU A 188 -6.56 6.03 -23.63
N ASP A 189 -7.15 6.34 -22.47
CA ASP A 189 -6.98 7.64 -21.81
C ASP A 189 -6.71 7.44 -20.31
N GLN A 190 -6.62 8.53 -19.55
CA GLN A 190 -6.34 8.51 -18.11
C GLN A 190 -7.31 7.65 -17.29
N ARG A 191 -8.51 7.36 -17.82
CA ARG A 191 -9.53 6.56 -17.14
C ARG A 191 -9.22 5.06 -17.18
N SER A 192 -8.29 4.63 -18.05
CA SER A 192 -7.75 3.28 -18.02
C SER A 192 -6.87 3.08 -16.78
N ASP A 193 -6.02 4.06 -16.45
CA ASP A 193 -5.25 4.03 -15.20
C ASP A 193 -6.16 4.07 -13.97
N ILE A 194 -7.25 4.84 -14.00
CA ILE A 194 -8.23 4.91 -12.90
C ILE A 194 -8.87 3.53 -12.65
N TYR A 195 -9.17 2.77 -13.70
CA TYR A 195 -9.64 1.40 -13.55
C TYR A 195 -8.60 0.52 -12.84
N SER A 196 -7.37 0.53 -13.33
CA SER A 196 -6.27 -0.27 -12.75
C SER A 196 -5.96 0.14 -11.30
N LEU A 197 -6.07 1.43 -10.96
CA LEU A 197 -5.98 1.93 -9.57
C LEU A 197 -7.13 1.42 -8.70
N GLY A 198 -8.34 1.30 -9.25
CA GLY A 198 -9.47 0.68 -8.56
C GLY A 198 -9.22 -0.79 -8.23
N VAL A 199 -8.66 -1.55 -9.18
CA VAL A 199 -8.24 -2.95 -8.99
C VAL A 199 -7.13 -3.05 -7.94
N LEU A 200 -6.16 -2.15 -8.00
CA LEU A 200 -5.08 -2.07 -7.03
C LEU A 200 -5.60 -1.81 -5.61
N LEU A 201 -6.53 -0.85 -5.47
CA LEU A 201 -7.17 -0.53 -4.18
C LEU A 201 -7.92 -1.74 -3.62
N HIS A 202 -8.65 -2.47 -4.47
CA HIS A 202 -9.30 -3.73 -4.10
C HIS A 202 -8.30 -4.70 -3.49
N GLN A 203 -7.16 -4.94 -4.15
CA GLN A 203 -6.15 -5.87 -3.64
C GLN A 203 -5.49 -5.37 -2.36
N MET A 204 -5.18 -4.08 -2.25
CA MET A 204 -4.60 -3.52 -1.02
C MET A 204 -5.50 -3.75 0.19
N LEU A 205 -6.81 -3.64 0.02
CA LEU A 205 -7.81 -3.80 1.09
C LEU A 205 -8.16 -5.27 1.39
N THR A 206 -7.99 -6.17 0.42
CA THR A 206 -8.35 -7.59 0.57
C THR A 206 -7.15 -8.49 0.81
N GLY A 207 -5.94 -8.02 0.46
CA GLY A 207 -4.71 -8.83 0.45
C GLY A 207 -4.63 -9.79 -0.73
N ASN A 208 -5.68 -9.90 -1.55
CA ASN A 208 -5.77 -10.85 -2.65
C ASN A 208 -6.02 -10.14 -3.98
N PRO A 209 -5.41 -10.59 -5.08
CA PRO A 209 -5.80 -10.13 -6.40
C PRO A 209 -7.26 -10.51 -6.68
N PRO A 210 -8.00 -9.74 -7.50
CA PRO A 210 -9.41 -10.00 -7.75
C PRO A 210 -9.65 -11.31 -8.52
N TYR A 211 -8.65 -11.77 -9.27
CA TYR A 211 -8.70 -12.99 -10.06
C TYR A 211 -7.49 -13.87 -9.71
N ASP A 212 -7.75 -15.14 -9.47
CA ASP A 212 -6.71 -16.12 -9.15
C ASP A 212 -6.00 -16.58 -10.42
N THR A 213 -4.81 -16.08 -10.65
CA THR A 213 -3.98 -16.42 -11.81
C THR A 213 -3.38 -17.83 -11.76
N THR A 214 -3.57 -18.57 -10.67
CA THR A 214 -3.13 -19.97 -10.55
C THR A 214 -4.17 -20.95 -11.06
N THR A 215 -5.45 -20.55 -11.09
CA THR A 215 -6.58 -21.40 -11.48
C THR A 215 -7.23 -20.96 -12.80
N LEU A 216 -7.14 -19.66 -13.15
CA LEU A 216 -7.71 -19.08 -14.35
C LEU A 216 -6.66 -18.89 -15.44
N THR A 217 -7.05 -19.19 -16.67
CA THR A 217 -6.26 -18.84 -17.87
C THR A 217 -6.32 -17.35 -18.14
N GLU A 218 -5.36 -16.80 -18.89
CA GLU A 218 -5.39 -15.39 -19.29
C GLU A 218 -6.67 -15.02 -20.04
N HIS A 219 -7.15 -15.91 -20.90
CA HIS A 219 -8.39 -15.69 -21.65
C HIS A 219 -9.62 -15.58 -20.73
N GLU A 220 -9.71 -16.41 -19.70
CA GLU A 220 -10.78 -16.34 -18.71
C GLU A 220 -10.70 -15.04 -17.91
N ILE A 221 -9.48 -14.61 -17.52
CA ILE A 221 -9.28 -13.33 -16.85
C ILE A 221 -9.72 -12.17 -17.76
N TYR A 222 -9.36 -12.18 -19.04
CA TYR A 222 -9.81 -11.15 -20.00
C TYR A 222 -11.33 -11.09 -20.10
N LYS A 223 -12.00 -12.25 -20.13
CA LYS A 223 -13.46 -12.31 -20.14
C LYS A 223 -14.04 -11.68 -18.86
N HIS A 224 -13.52 -12.03 -17.69
CA HIS A 224 -13.95 -11.41 -16.42
C HIS A 224 -13.72 -9.90 -16.39
N VAL A 225 -12.56 -9.42 -16.87
CA VAL A 225 -12.26 -7.98 -16.96
C VAL A 225 -13.26 -7.25 -17.82
N VAL A 226 -13.70 -7.85 -18.92
CA VAL A 226 -14.64 -7.23 -19.88
C VAL A 226 -16.09 -7.29 -19.41
N ASP A 227 -16.51 -8.44 -18.89
CA ASP A 227 -17.94 -8.76 -18.73
C ASP A 227 -18.41 -8.66 -17.27
N ASP A 228 -17.56 -9.03 -16.30
CA ASP A 228 -17.97 -9.19 -14.90
C ASP A 228 -17.46 -8.07 -14.00
N ASP A 229 -18.28 -7.65 -13.05
CA ASP A 229 -17.83 -6.75 -11.98
C ASP A 229 -16.77 -7.44 -11.09
N LEU A 230 -15.92 -6.63 -10.41
CA LEU A 230 -14.97 -7.18 -9.46
C LEU A 230 -15.70 -7.93 -8.32
N PRO A 231 -15.12 -9.02 -7.82
CA PRO A 231 -15.67 -9.71 -6.66
C PRO A 231 -15.83 -8.74 -5.48
N ARG A 232 -16.90 -8.91 -4.71
CA ARG A 232 -17.13 -8.11 -3.52
C ARG A 232 -15.96 -8.25 -2.54
N MET A 233 -15.37 -7.13 -2.09
CA MET A 233 -14.24 -7.15 -1.14
C MET A 233 -14.59 -7.87 0.17
N LYS A 234 -15.84 -7.80 0.63
CA LYS A 234 -16.33 -8.53 1.82
C LYS A 234 -16.26 -10.05 1.70
N THR A 235 -16.15 -10.60 0.49
CA THR A 235 -15.90 -12.03 0.26
C THR A 235 -14.52 -12.45 0.76
N TYR A 236 -13.54 -11.58 0.64
CA TYR A 236 -12.16 -11.80 1.09
C TYR A 236 -11.93 -11.25 2.50
N TYR A 237 -12.46 -10.07 2.79
CA TYR A 237 -12.27 -9.38 4.05
C TYR A 237 -13.55 -8.67 4.51
N LYS A 238 -14.25 -9.28 5.45
CA LYS A 238 -15.62 -8.87 5.90
C LYS A 238 -15.74 -7.47 6.50
N TYR A 239 -14.61 -6.85 6.86
CA TYR A 239 -14.60 -5.56 7.57
C TYR A 239 -14.49 -4.34 6.64
N VAL A 240 -14.37 -4.53 5.33
CA VAL A 240 -14.42 -3.41 4.39
C VAL A 240 -15.82 -2.80 4.39
N SER A 241 -15.89 -1.47 4.45
CA SER A 241 -17.17 -0.76 4.47
C SER A 241 -17.84 -0.75 3.09
N ASP A 242 -19.18 -0.70 3.08
CA ASP A 242 -19.92 -0.56 1.83
C ASP A 242 -19.62 0.77 1.12
N LYS A 243 -19.20 1.80 1.85
CA LYS A 243 -18.80 3.09 1.28
C LYS A 243 -17.55 2.97 0.42
N VAL A 244 -16.53 2.25 0.90
CA VAL A 244 -15.29 2.00 0.14
C VAL A 244 -15.57 1.03 -1.00
N GLN A 245 -16.44 0.03 -0.83
CA GLN A 245 -16.89 -0.82 -1.95
C GLN A 245 -17.47 0.01 -3.10
N VAL A 246 -18.37 0.97 -2.82
CA VAL A 246 -18.95 1.88 -3.84
C VAL A 246 -17.86 2.69 -4.57
N VAL A 247 -16.83 3.12 -3.85
CA VAL A 247 -15.70 3.85 -4.45
C VAL A 247 -14.94 2.97 -5.44
N VAL A 248 -14.65 1.72 -5.06
CA VAL A 248 -13.97 0.75 -5.94
C VAL A 248 -14.87 0.39 -7.12
N ASP A 249 -16.16 0.08 -6.91
CA ASP A 249 -17.12 -0.26 -7.97
C ASP A 249 -17.19 0.85 -9.03
N LYS A 250 -17.19 2.12 -8.58
CA LYS A 250 -17.17 3.25 -9.52
C LYS A 250 -15.86 3.35 -10.28
N ALA A 251 -14.70 3.21 -9.63
CA ALA A 251 -13.40 3.26 -10.30
C ALA A 251 -13.27 2.16 -11.35
N THR A 252 -13.82 0.97 -11.07
CA THR A 252 -13.74 -0.22 -11.91
C THR A 252 -14.96 -0.44 -12.83
N SER A 253 -15.80 0.58 -13.00
CA SER A 253 -16.91 0.53 -13.95
C SER A 253 -16.41 0.18 -15.35
N LYS A 254 -17.14 -0.69 -16.07
CA LYS A 254 -16.69 -1.17 -17.38
C LYS A 254 -16.59 -0.05 -18.42
N LYS A 255 -17.54 0.88 -18.39
CA LYS A 255 -17.58 2.04 -19.27
C LYS A 255 -16.75 3.18 -18.66
N PRO A 256 -15.75 3.74 -19.37
CA PRO A 256 -14.91 4.82 -18.86
C PRO A 256 -15.68 6.06 -18.41
N GLU A 257 -16.80 6.39 -19.06
CA GLU A 257 -17.66 7.53 -18.72
C GLU A 257 -18.31 7.41 -17.32
N ASN A 258 -18.47 6.19 -16.79
CA ASN A 258 -19.05 5.93 -15.49
C ASN A 258 -18.02 5.95 -14.36
N ARG A 259 -16.72 5.98 -14.70
CA ARG A 259 -15.61 6.05 -13.74
C ARG A 259 -15.44 7.47 -13.22
N TYR A 260 -14.49 7.64 -12.28
CA TYR A 260 -13.94 8.95 -12.00
C TYR A 260 -13.26 9.49 -13.25
N GLN A 261 -13.39 10.81 -13.50
CA GLN A 261 -12.81 11.40 -14.72
C GLN A 261 -11.36 11.89 -14.51
N ASN A 262 -10.92 11.99 -13.25
CA ASN A 262 -9.57 12.30 -12.84
C ASN A 262 -9.25 11.66 -11.47
N CYS A 263 -7.97 11.60 -11.11
CA CYS A 263 -7.54 10.97 -9.86
C CYS A 263 -7.89 11.80 -8.63
N LEU A 264 -8.05 13.12 -8.74
CA LEU A 264 -8.45 13.97 -7.61
C LEU A 264 -9.89 13.69 -7.16
N ASP A 265 -10.81 13.44 -8.10
CA ASP A 265 -12.18 13.05 -7.78
C ASP A 265 -12.21 11.68 -7.12
N PHE A 266 -11.39 10.74 -7.58
CA PHE A 266 -11.23 9.43 -6.94
C PHE A 266 -10.69 9.60 -5.52
N LYS A 267 -9.61 10.37 -5.34
CA LYS A 267 -9.03 10.69 -4.04
C LYS A 267 -10.06 11.26 -3.07
N LYS A 268 -10.80 12.28 -3.50
CA LYS A 268 -11.85 12.91 -2.70
C LYS A 268 -12.95 11.93 -2.29
N ALA A 269 -13.36 11.07 -3.21
CA ALA A 269 -14.38 10.06 -2.91
C ALA A 269 -13.89 9.03 -1.89
N LEU A 270 -12.66 8.53 -2.05
CA LEU A 270 -12.03 7.61 -1.11
C LEU A 270 -11.87 8.25 0.27
N HIS A 271 -11.31 9.45 0.34
CA HIS A 271 -11.16 10.20 1.57
C HIS A 271 -12.49 10.37 2.31
N ASN A 272 -13.53 10.79 1.60
CA ASN A 272 -14.86 10.99 2.20
C ASN A 272 -15.55 9.68 2.61
N ALA A 273 -15.24 8.57 1.96
CA ALA A 273 -15.76 7.26 2.34
C ALA A 273 -15.17 6.81 3.68
N ILE A 274 -13.87 7.05 3.90
CA ILE A 274 -13.13 6.66 5.11
C ILE A 274 -13.29 7.71 6.22
N TYR A 275 -13.15 8.98 5.86
CA TYR A 275 -13.27 10.13 6.76
C TYR A 275 -14.47 11.00 6.36
N PRO A 276 -15.70 10.54 6.62
CA PRO A 276 -16.87 11.31 6.22
C PRO A 276 -16.80 12.72 6.83
N PRO A 277 -17.07 13.75 6.02
CA PRO A 277 -17.06 15.13 6.51
C PRO A 277 -18.03 15.22 7.70
N LYS A 278 -17.53 15.68 8.84
CA LYS A 278 -18.40 15.98 9.98
C LYS A 278 -19.35 17.07 9.51
N ILE A 279 -20.62 16.72 9.28
CA ILE A 279 -21.66 17.72 9.01
C ILE A 279 -21.67 18.64 10.22
N PRO A 280 -21.36 19.93 10.07
CA PRO A 280 -21.35 20.83 11.21
C PRO A 280 -22.80 20.94 11.74
N VAL A 281 -23.02 20.43 12.94
CA VAL A 281 -24.32 20.35 13.61
C VAL A 281 -24.88 21.74 13.99
N TRP A 282 -24.13 22.81 13.75
CA TRP A 282 -24.51 24.18 14.11
C TRP A 282 -25.60 24.81 13.24
N ALA A 283 -26.11 24.11 12.25
CA ALA A 283 -27.26 24.60 11.44
C ALA A 283 -28.65 24.44 12.12
N LYS A 284 -28.73 23.84 13.29
CA LYS A 284 -30.02 23.61 13.98
C LYS A 284 -30.14 24.09 15.44
N ALA A 285 -29.18 24.77 15.99
CA ALA A 285 -29.30 25.11 17.42
C ALA A 285 -28.66 26.44 17.79
N GLY A 286 -29.35 27.54 17.47
CA GLY A 286 -29.04 28.88 18.00
C GLY A 286 -29.48 29.14 19.45
N ALA A 287 -29.87 28.13 20.24
CA ALA A 287 -30.44 28.36 21.58
C ALA A 287 -29.84 27.53 22.75
N VAL A 288 -28.91 26.59 22.52
CA VAL A 288 -28.42 25.69 23.59
C VAL A 288 -26.93 25.89 23.91
N ALA A 289 -26.25 26.79 23.22
CA ALA A 289 -24.80 26.90 23.25
C ALA A 289 -24.19 27.42 24.59
N ALA A 290 -24.89 28.18 25.41
CA ALA A 290 -24.30 28.81 26.61
C ALA A 290 -24.19 27.85 27.82
N ALA A 291 -25.10 26.90 27.99
CA ALA A 291 -25.08 25.94 29.11
C ALA A 291 -24.13 24.74 28.83
N ALA A 292 -23.90 24.41 27.56
CA ALA A 292 -23.04 23.28 27.17
C ALA A 292 -21.53 23.53 27.38
N VAL A 293 -21.06 24.77 27.32
CA VAL A 293 -19.64 25.13 27.40
C VAL A 293 -19.06 24.86 28.79
N LEU A 294 -19.82 25.11 29.88
CA LEU A 294 -19.31 24.86 31.26
C LEU A 294 -19.35 23.38 31.64
N LEU A 295 -20.30 22.61 31.13
CA LEU A 295 -20.35 21.15 31.30
C LEU A 295 -19.32 20.44 30.42
N ALA A 296 -19.03 20.99 29.23
CA ALA A 296 -18.06 20.42 28.30
C ALA A 296 -16.61 20.50 28.83
N GLY A 297 -16.22 21.59 29.50
CA GLY A 297 -14.87 21.75 30.05
C GLY A 297 -14.53 20.72 31.15
N GLY A 298 -15.47 20.50 32.05
CA GLY A 298 -15.29 19.47 33.10
C GLY A 298 -15.32 18.05 32.56
N PHE A 299 -16.18 17.78 31.56
CA PHE A 299 -16.24 16.48 30.90
C PHE A 299 -14.99 16.19 30.05
N PHE A 300 -14.44 17.22 29.39
CA PHE A 300 -13.21 17.10 28.59
C PHE A 300 -11.98 16.75 29.45
N LEU A 301 -11.83 17.39 30.61
CA LEU A 301 -10.75 17.09 31.55
C LEU A 301 -10.90 15.67 32.13
N TRP A 302 -12.13 15.26 32.41
CA TRP A 302 -12.41 13.92 32.91
C TRP A 302 -12.19 12.85 31.83
N ASP A 303 -12.63 13.06 30.58
CA ASP A 303 -12.45 12.11 29.47
C ASP A 303 -11.00 12.03 28.99
N TYR A 304 -10.26 13.15 29.06
CA TYR A 304 -8.83 13.20 28.73
C TYR A 304 -8.00 12.31 29.67
N ASN A 305 -8.31 12.33 30.96
CA ASN A 305 -7.58 11.54 31.96
C ASN A 305 -8.09 10.09 32.11
N ARG A 306 -9.20 9.77 31.46
CA ARG A 306 -9.83 8.46 31.58
C ARG A 306 -9.19 7.43 30.63
N VAL A 307 -8.99 6.21 31.14
CA VAL A 307 -8.65 5.08 30.30
C VAL A 307 -9.85 4.70 29.43
N LYS A 308 -9.68 4.80 28.11
CA LYS A 308 -10.68 4.37 27.12
C LYS A 308 -10.50 2.90 26.83
N ILE A 309 -11.56 2.13 27.00
CA ILE A 309 -11.58 0.69 26.74
C ILE A 309 -12.43 0.45 25.51
N THR A 310 -11.82 -0.19 24.51
CA THR A 310 -12.50 -0.58 23.27
C THR A 310 -12.31 -2.08 23.05
N PHE A 311 -13.36 -2.75 22.59
CA PHE A 311 -13.34 -4.18 22.33
C PHE A 311 -13.39 -4.43 20.83
N TYR A 312 -12.59 -5.40 20.38
CA TYR A 312 -12.49 -5.79 18.97
C TYR A 312 -12.61 -7.31 18.85
N LYS A 313 -13.10 -7.77 17.69
CA LYS A 313 -13.21 -9.22 17.39
C LYS A 313 -11.87 -9.83 17.10
N ASP A 314 -10.97 -9.05 16.50
CA ASP A 314 -9.63 -9.46 16.12
C ASP A 314 -8.69 -8.24 16.04
N TYR A 315 -7.40 -8.46 15.75
CA TYR A 315 -6.45 -7.40 15.44
C TYR A 315 -5.41 -7.84 14.41
N VAL A 316 -4.81 -6.88 13.75
CA VAL A 316 -3.61 -7.06 12.93
C VAL A 316 -2.45 -6.30 13.55
N GLU A 317 -1.25 -6.79 13.36
CA GLU A 317 -0.03 -6.12 13.79
C GLU A 317 0.58 -5.36 12.61
N GLN A 318 0.92 -4.11 12.86
CA GLN A 318 1.71 -3.30 11.95
C GLN A 318 2.86 -2.68 12.74
N TRP A 319 4.09 -2.95 12.34
CA TRP A 319 5.28 -2.56 13.09
C TRP A 319 5.23 -3.07 14.54
N SER A 320 4.80 -4.31 14.73
CA SER A 320 4.61 -4.93 16.05
C SER A 320 3.65 -4.17 16.99
N ILE A 321 2.80 -3.30 16.45
CA ILE A 321 1.75 -2.59 17.19
C ILE A 321 0.40 -3.16 16.78
N PRO A 322 -0.42 -3.69 17.73
CA PRO A 322 -1.75 -4.22 17.43
C PRO A 322 -2.74 -3.11 17.03
N HIS A 323 -3.52 -3.39 16.01
CA HIS A 323 -4.61 -2.55 15.53
C HIS A 323 -5.90 -3.35 15.50
N GLY A 324 -6.87 -2.92 16.31
CA GLY A 324 -8.12 -3.64 16.47
C GLY A 324 -9.00 -3.63 15.22
N ILE A 325 -9.59 -4.77 14.91
CA ILE A 325 -10.48 -5.02 13.79
C ILE A 325 -11.85 -5.48 14.28
N GLY A 326 -12.92 -4.99 13.64
CA GLY A 326 -14.26 -5.38 13.99
C GLY A 326 -14.67 -4.92 15.39
N LYS A 327 -14.71 -3.59 15.59
CA LYS A 327 -15.13 -2.97 16.87
C LYS A 327 -16.45 -3.54 17.35
N ILE A 328 -16.50 -3.95 18.62
CA ILE A 328 -17.68 -4.53 19.26
C ILE A 328 -18.42 -3.43 20.04
N SER A 329 -19.72 -3.29 19.82
CA SER A 329 -20.54 -2.36 20.58
C SER A 329 -20.75 -2.87 22.02
N GLY A 330 -21.11 -1.97 22.94
CA GLY A 330 -21.39 -2.33 24.34
C GLY A 330 -22.53 -3.33 24.47
N SER A 331 -23.55 -3.27 23.60
CA SER A 331 -24.69 -4.20 23.55
C SER A 331 -24.28 -5.61 23.09
N ASP A 332 -23.35 -5.67 22.11
CA ASP A 332 -22.97 -6.94 21.47
C ASP A 332 -21.93 -7.71 22.27
N ARG A 333 -21.25 -7.04 23.21
CA ARG A 333 -20.20 -7.64 24.03
C ARG A 333 -20.65 -8.91 24.80
N LYS A 334 -21.90 -8.94 25.26
CA LYS A 334 -22.45 -10.08 26.02
C LYS A 334 -22.58 -11.36 25.18
N HIS A 335 -22.61 -11.22 23.87
CA HIS A 335 -22.77 -12.32 22.91
C HIS A 335 -21.46 -12.79 22.28
N VAL A 336 -20.34 -12.19 22.66
CA VAL A 336 -19.01 -12.52 22.12
C VAL A 336 -18.21 -13.21 23.22
N HIS A 337 -17.87 -14.49 23.00
CA HIS A 337 -17.15 -15.28 24.00
C HIS A 337 -15.68 -14.93 24.14
N ARG A 338 -15.05 -14.42 23.05
CA ARG A 338 -13.63 -14.05 22.99
C ARG A 338 -13.49 -12.73 22.24
N MET A 339 -12.68 -11.84 22.78
CA MET A 339 -12.42 -10.53 22.20
C MET A 339 -11.10 -9.95 22.68
N TYR A 340 -10.60 -8.96 21.94
CA TYR A 340 -9.41 -8.19 22.33
C TYR A 340 -9.84 -6.87 22.96
N ARG A 341 -9.35 -6.63 24.17
CA ARG A 341 -9.58 -5.41 24.95
C ARG A 341 -8.40 -4.48 24.74
N PHE A 342 -8.64 -3.33 24.14
CA PHE A 342 -7.68 -2.25 23.93
C PHE A 342 -7.93 -1.15 24.94
N GLU A 343 -6.93 -0.85 25.74
CA GLU A 343 -6.94 0.24 26.71
C GLU A 343 -6.06 1.37 26.19
N SER A 344 -6.62 2.56 26.02
CA SER A 344 -5.89 3.75 25.61
C SER A 344 -6.15 4.90 26.58
N GLN A 345 -5.12 5.72 26.82
CA GLN A 345 -5.18 6.94 27.61
C GLN A 345 -4.40 8.04 26.89
N HIS A 346 -4.89 9.26 26.89
CA HIS A 346 -4.27 10.37 26.16
C HIS A 346 -4.02 10.05 24.66
N TYR A 347 -4.97 9.32 24.02
CA TYR A 347 -4.87 8.83 22.64
C TYR A 347 -3.74 7.81 22.37
N LYS A 348 -3.12 7.26 23.41
CA LYS A 348 -2.06 6.28 23.32
C LYS A 348 -2.54 4.93 23.77
N LEU A 349 -2.15 3.90 23.02
CA LEU A 349 -2.42 2.52 23.37
C LEU A 349 -1.57 2.16 24.59
N GLN A 350 -2.23 1.79 25.69
CA GLN A 350 -1.56 1.41 26.94
C GLN A 350 -1.46 -0.10 27.09
N ARG A 351 -2.52 -0.79 26.64
CA ARG A 351 -2.64 -2.24 26.83
C ARG A 351 -3.54 -2.87 25.80
N VAL A 352 -3.17 -4.07 25.36
CA VAL A 352 -4.04 -4.99 24.62
C VAL A 352 -4.08 -6.30 25.35
N SER A 353 -5.26 -6.86 25.60
CA SER A 353 -5.42 -8.16 26.25
C SER A 353 -6.55 -8.97 25.62
N HIS A 354 -6.35 -10.29 25.55
CA HIS A 354 -7.36 -11.23 25.11
C HIS A 354 -8.29 -11.56 26.29
N VAL A 355 -9.58 -11.31 26.15
CA VAL A 355 -10.54 -11.39 27.24
C VAL A 355 -11.84 -12.09 26.84
N ASN A 356 -12.54 -12.67 27.82
CA ASN A 356 -13.90 -13.18 27.65
C ASN A 356 -14.96 -12.07 27.80
N SER A 357 -16.24 -12.41 27.67
CA SER A 357 -17.37 -11.49 27.83
C SER A 357 -17.44 -10.81 29.22
N ALA A 358 -16.90 -11.44 30.26
CA ALA A 358 -16.79 -10.87 31.61
C ALA A 358 -15.58 -9.91 31.76
N GLY A 359 -14.66 -9.88 30.80
CA GLY A 359 -13.45 -9.05 30.81
C GLY A 359 -12.25 -9.73 31.49
N THR A 360 -12.34 -11.02 31.80
CA THR A 360 -11.24 -11.81 32.34
C THR A 360 -10.26 -12.18 31.22
N ILE A 361 -8.96 -12.07 31.47
CA ILE A 361 -7.92 -12.50 30.51
C ILE A 361 -8.01 -14.02 30.34
N ILE A 362 -8.03 -14.47 29.10
CA ILE A 362 -8.13 -15.89 28.73
C ILE A 362 -7.03 -16.27 27.75
N PRO A 363 -6.53 -17.53 27.80
CA PRO A 363 -5.57 -18.03 26.82
C PRO A 363 -6.18 -18.03 25.41
N ASP A 364 -5.36 -17.81 24.40
CA ASP A 364 -5.75 -17.96 22.98
C ASP A 364 -5.51 -19.41 22.56
N SER A 365 -6.49 -20.30 22.80
CA SER A 365 -6.36 -21.75 22.59
C SER A 365 -6.59 -22.20 21.14
N GLU A 366 -6.85 -21.30 20.19
CA GLU A 366 -7.19 -21.66 18.80
C GLU A 366 -6.08 -21.42 17.78
N SER A 367 -4.94 -20.85 18.15
CA SER A 367 -3.83 -20.64 17.20
C SER A 367 -2.74 -21.70 17.39
N GLU A 368 -2.95 -22.91 16.89
CA GLU A 368 -1.87 -23.93 16.78
C GLU A 368 -0.70 -23.52 15.87
N ARG A 369 -0.77 -22.36 15.21
CA ARG A 369 0.28 -21.90 14.28
C ARG A 369 1.00 -20.61 14.66
N TYR A 370 0.42 -19.74 15.49
CA TYR A 370 1.08 -18.52 15.99
C TYR A 370 0.51 -18.20 17.38
N GLU A 371 1.32 -18.38 18.42
CA GLU A 371 0.99 -17.92 19.76
C GLU A 371 0.83 -16.39 19.76
N ARG A 372 -0.42 -15.92 19.72
CA ARG A 372 -0.69 -14.49 19.86
C ARG A 372 -0.53 -14.10 21.33
N PRO A 373 0.13 -12.97 21.60
CA PRO A 373 0.31 -12.51 22.97
C PRO A 373 -1.03 -12.26 23.67
N ILE A 374 -1.11 -12.70 24.93
CA ILE A 374 -2.32 -12.62 25.74
C ILE A 374 -2.52 -11.26 26.37
N ASP A 375 -1.43 -10.59 26.75
CA ASP A 375 -1.42 -9.28 27.37
C ASP A 375 -0.17 -8.49 26.92
N ILE A 376 -0.37 -7.35 26.26
CA ILE A 376 0.69 -6.47 25.79
C ILE A 376 0.53 -5.12 26.49
N ARG A 377 1.59 -4.62 27.15
CA ARG A 377 1.59 -3.30 27.78
C ARG A 377 2.62 -2.38 27.11
N PHE A 378 2.19 -1.20 26.75
CA PHE A 378 2.96 -0.19 26.01
C PHE A 378 3.47 0.90 26.92
N TYR A 379 4.73 1.31 26.72
CA TYR A 379 5.42 2.34 27.51
C TYR A 379 5.97 3.41 26.58
N TYR A 380 5.77 4.67 26.93
CA TYR A 380 6.19 5.84 26.17
C TYR A 380 7.31 6.57 26.90
N ASN A 381 8.22 7.21 26.16
CA ASN A 381 9.28 8.06 26.72
C ASN A 381 8.74 9.45 27.07
N ASP A 382 9.60 10.31 27.61
CA ASP A 382 9.26 11.68 28.02
C ASP A 382 8.81 12.56 26.83
N ASP A 383 9.29 12.27 25.63
CA ASP A 383 8.88 12.92 24.39
C ASP A 383 7.58 12.36 23.83
N ASN A 384 6.92 11.47 24.56
CA ASN A 384 5.67 10.83 24.16
C ASN A 384 5.75 9.85 22.99
N HIS A 385 6.91 9.35 22.64
CA HIS A 385 7.09 8.31 21.61
C HIS A 385 7.08 6.93 22.25
N LEU A 386 6.55 5.94 21.54
CA LEU A 386 6.55 4.56 22.00
C LEU A 386 8.00 4.08 22.12
N SER A 387 8.37 3.67 23.33
CA SER A 387 9.75 3.25 23.62
C SER A 387 9.89 1.75 23.76
N ARG A 388 8.91 1.10 24.37
CA ARG A 388 8.89 -0.37 24.54
C ARG A 388 7.49 -0.91 24.74
N ALA A 389 7.32 -2.22 24.49
CA ALA A 389 6.16 -2.97 24.93
C ALA A 389 6.62 -4.24 25.65
N LYS A 390 5.87 -4.65 26.67
CA LYS A 390 6.04 -5.92 27.38
C LYS A 390 4.93 -6.86 27.00
N VAL A 391 5.31 -8.04 26.57
CA VAL A 391 4.37 -9.13 26.26
C VAL A 391 4.39 -10.10 27.43
N MET A 392 3.21 -10.42 27.94
CA MET A 392 3.05 -11.25 29.13
C MET A 392 2.17 -12.46 28.85
N ASP A 393 2.44 -13.54 29.57
CA ASP A 393 1.64 -14.75 29.57
C ASP A 393 0.36 -14.62 30.45
N GLN A 394 -0.41 -15.71 30.52
CA GLN A 394 -1.62 -15.78 31.33
C GLN A 394 -1.39 -15.63 32.85
N ASN A 395 -0.17 -15.85 33.32
CA ASN A 395 0.22 -15.72 34.73
C ASN A 395 0.75 -14.33 35.04
N GLY A 396 0.89 -13.45 34.02
CA GLY A 396 1.44 -12.12 34.14
C GLY A 396 2.96 -12.08 34.15
N GLN A 397 3.64 -13.18 33.74
CA GLN A 397 5.09 -13.21 33.57
C GLN A 397 5.45 -12.64 32.19
N VAL A 398 6.56 -11.88 32.13
CA VAL A 398 7.04 -11.29 30.88
C VAL A 398 7.64 -12.39 30.02
N GLN A 399 7.10 -12.60 28.83
CA GLN A 399 7.65 -13.54 27.86
C GLN A 399 8.77 -12.92 27.04
N TYR A 400 8.55 -11.67 26.60
CA TYR A 400 9.57 -10.89 25.90
C TYR A 400 9.25 -9.38 25.95
N ILE A 401 10.26 -8.59 25.63
CA ILE A 401 10.16 -7.14 25.55
C ILE A 401 10.48 -6.69 24.12
N MET A 402 9.64 -5.83 23.56
CA MET A 402 9.91 -5.13 22.31
C MET A 402 10.41 -3.72 22.63
N SER A 403 11.58 -3.36 22.14
CA SER A 403 12.15 -2.01 22.26
C SER A 403 12.11 -1.32 20.91
N TYR A 404 11.50 -0.14 20.84
CA TYR A 404 11.30 0.62 19.61
C TYR A 404 12.37 1.69 19.49
N ASN A 405 13.08 1.71 18.38
CA ASN A 405 14.04 2.76 18.04
C ASN A 405 13.53 3.55 16.83
N GLU A 406 12.90 4.68 17.08
CA GLU A 406 12.32 5.55 16.05
C GLU A 406 13.38 6.09 15.07
N LYS A 407 14.59 6.43 15.57
CA LYS A 407 15.68 6.97 14.72
C LYS A 407 16.20 5.94 13.72
N LEU A 408 16.21 4.67 14.09
CA LEU A 408 16.69 3.57 13.25
C LEU A 408 15.53 2.84 12.55
N ASN A 409 14.30 3.17 12.93
CA ASN A 409 13.08 2.49 12.47
C ASN A 409 13.15 0.96 12.66
N THR A 410 13.60 0.56 13.86
CA THR A 410 13.81 -0.85 14.21
C THR A 410 13.08 -1.22 15.48
N VAL A 411 12.67 -2.49 15.56
CA VAL A 411 12.13 -3.10 16.79
C VAL A 411 13.07 -4.21 17.21
N VAL A 412 13.55 -4.16 18.44
CA VAL A 412 14.42 -5.19 19.03
C VAL A 412 13.58 -6.03 19.98
N PHE A 413 13.60 -7.34 19.77
CA PHE A 413 12.94 -8.31 20.63
C PHE A 413 13.95 -8.90 21.61
N GLN A 414 13.67 -8.80 22.89
CA GLN A 414 14.48 -9.36 23.98
C GLN A 414 13.62 -10.41 24.70
N PHE A 415 13.99 -11.67 24.59
CA PHE A 415 13.29 -12.79 25.22
C PHE A 415 13.83 -13.01 26.64
N ASP A 416 12.96 -13.42 27.56
CA ASP A 416 13.29 -13.72 28.95
C ASP A 416 13.62 -15.22 29.09
N ASP A 417 14.54 -15.72 28.23
CA ASP A 417 15.08 -17.08 28.32
C ASP A 417 16.52 -17.05 28.82
N GLU A 418 16.96 -18.13 29.47
CA GLU A 418 18.31 -18.29 30.05
C GLU A 418 19.46 -18.04 29.05
N TYR A 419 19.15 -17.80 27.77
CA TYR A 419 20.10 -17.67 26.66
C TYR A 419 20.12 -16.28 25.97
N GLY A 420 19.30 -15.33 26.39
CA GLY A 420 19.39 -13.91 26.03
C GLY A 420 19.52 -13.62 24.52
N THR A 421 18.69 -14.22 23.68
CA THR A 421 18.75 -13.98 22.24
C THR A 421 18.03 -12.70 21.85
N GLU A 422 18.79 -11.68 21.41
CA GLU A 422 18.24 -10.47 20.76
C GLU A 422 17.99 -10.74 19.27
N LYS A 423 16.77 -10.48 18.81
CA LYS A 423 16.44 -10.40 17.36
C LYS A 423 16.04 -8.99 17.02
N THR A 424 16.75 -8.37 16.07
CA THR A 424 16.36 -7.09 15.47
C THR A 424 15.61 -7.34 14.17
N ILE A 425 14.43 -6.76 14.03
CA ILE A 425 13.62 -6.79 12.80
C ILE A 425 13.46 -5.37 12.27
#